data_ec6f5269a36039863fc91130ab3f80cb
#
_entry.id   ec6f5269a36039863fc91130ab3f80cb
#
_cell.length_a   1.000
_cell.length_b   1.000
_cell.length_c   1.000
_cell.angle_alpha   90.00
_cell.angle_beta   90.00
_cell.angle_gamma   90.00
#
_symmetry.space_group_name_H-M   'P 1'
#
loop_
_entity.id
_entity.type
_entity.pdbx_description
1 polymer ?
#
loop_
_entity_poly.entity_id
_entity_poly.type
_entity_poly.pdbx_seq_one_letter_code
_entity_poly.pdbx_strand_id
1 'polypeptide(L)'
;MPKLLLCALALCLSLPIAVNAETLTSGVDVSHDQGPVDWAKVKGAGVDWAYAKASEGDTVGDQTFATNWPAMKSAGLTRGAYHFYVVGDPPKDQLANFTKHVTLEPGDLPPMVDVERKQHPQGRTAMIADLHEFLSLLKAHYGVTPIVYTEPAFWNANFDGSFSDYPLWVAEYGVRAPRPVTGWTGWTIWQHSESGKVLGINTPVDLDHFKGTLQDLKKLAVPGG
;
A
#
# COMPACT_ATOMS: atom_id res chain seq x y z
N MET A 1 9.62 32.85 -72.24
CA MET A 1 9.18 33.20 -70.87
C MET A 1 9.15 31.93 -70.02
N PRO A 2 10.07 31.64 -69.14
CA PRO A 2 10.00 30.45 -68.28
C PRO A 2 9.17 30.75 -67.04
N LYS A 3 8.27 29.81 -66.73
CA LYS A 3 7.46 29.81 -65.49
C LYS A 3 8.31 29.30 -64.32
N LEU A 4 8.53 30.14 -63.31
CA LEU A 4 9.11 29.73 -62.03
C LEU A 4 8.03 28.93 -61.26
N LEU A 5 8.37 27.70 -60.89
CA LEU A 5 7.59 26.87 -59.98
C LEU A 5 8.14 27.11 -58.57
N LEU A 6 7.32 27.77 -57.72
CA LEU A 6 7.63 27.93 -56.31
C LEU A 6 7.25 26.62 -55.55
N CYS A 7 8.24 25.84 -55.12
CA CYS A 7 8.00 24.75 -54.15
C CYS A 7 7.92 25.33 -52.74
N ALA A 8 6.74 25.31 -52.16
CA ALA A 8 6.56 25.62 -50.75
C ALA A 8 7.01 24.42 -49.89
N LEU A 9 8.08 24.57 -49.15
CA LEU A 9 8.56 23.59 -48.17
C LEU A 9 7.72 23.70 -46.89
N ALA A 10 6.81 22.78 -46.66
CA ALA A 10 6.06 22.71 -45.41
C ALA A 10 6.97 22.16 -44.30
N LEU A 11 7.41 22.99 -43.38
CA LEU A 11 8.17 22.62 -42.17
C LEU A 11 7.19 22.02 -41.15
N CYS A 12 7.14 20.67 -41.07
CA CYS A 12 6.42 19.99 -39.99
C CYS A 12 7.20 20.16 -38.68
N LEU A 13 6.80 21.09 -37.84
CA LEU A 13 7.25 21.20 -36.44
C LEU A 13 6.59 20.05 -35.65
N SER A 14 7.34 18.96 -35.42
CA SER A 14 6.95 17.96 -34.44
C SER A 14 7.21 18.52 -33.04
N LEU A 15 6.14 18.90 -32.36
CA LEU A 15 6.18 19.19 -30.92
C LEU A 15 6.55 17.91 -30.17
N PRO A 16 7.53 17.94 -29.27
CA PRO A 16 7.79 16.78 -28.42
C PRO A 16 6.59 16.54 -27.52
N ILE A 17 6.00 15.34 -27.60
CA ILE A 17 5.03 14.86 -26.63
C ILE A 17 5.81 14.66 -25.34
N ALA A 18 5.64 15.58 -24.38
CA ALA A 18 6.16 15.38 -23.03
C ALA A 18 5.41 14.17 -22.42
N VAL A 19 6.06 13.04 -22.40
CA VAL A 19 5.62 11.91 -21.57
C VAL A 19 5.86 12.37 -20.13
N ASN A 20 4.81 12.78 -19.44
CA ASN A 20 4.89 13.02 -18.00
C ASN A 20 5.27 11.69 -17.33
N ALA A 21 6.49 11.59 -16.85
CA ALA A 21 6.87 10.49 -15.99
C ALA A 21 5.93 10.49 -14.77
N GLU A 22 5.36 9.33 -14.47
CA GLU A 22 4.50 9.16 -13.31
C GLU A 22 5.31 9.49 -12.04
N THR A 23 4.80 10.38 -11.20
CA THR A 23 5.48 10.70 -9.95
C THR A 23 5.22 9.56 -8.98
N LEU A 24 6.30 9.00 -8.45
CA LEU A 24 6.25 7.92 -7.46
C LEU A 24 6.96 8.35 -6.19
N THR A 25 6.40 7.96 -5.04
CA THR A 25 6.99 8.21 -3.72
C THR A 25 7.37 6.87 -3.10
N SER A 26 8.60 6.76 -2.59
CA SER A 26 9.17 5.51 -2.11
C SER A 26 8.77 5.21 -0.67
N GLY A 27 8.38 3.98 -0.42
CA GLY A 27 8.07 3.43 0.89
C GLY A 27 8.68 2.07 1.13
N VAL A 28 8.53 1.59 2.35
CA VAL A 28 8.86 0.23 2.77
C VAL A 28 7.78 -0.29 3.70
N ASP A 29 7.58 -1.60 3.74
CA ASP A 29 6.84 -2.22 4.82
C ASP A 29 7.70 -3.28 5.54
N VAL A 30 7.45 -3.42 6.84
CA VAL A 30 8.26 -4.27 7.73
C VAL A 30 7.40 -5.04 8.71
N SER A 31 7.92 -6.17 9.15
CA SER A 31 7.42 -6.96 10.28
C SER A 31 8.56 -7.32 11.23
N HIS A 32 8.31 -8.25 12.13
CA HIS A 32 9.36 -8.84 12.96
C HIS A 32 10.47 -9.55 12.15
N ASP A 33 10.20 -9.91 10.90
CA ASP A 33 11.17 -10.59 10.02
C ASP A 33 12.37 -9.70 9.68
N GLN A 34 12.19 -8.37 9.66
CA GLN A 34 13.27 -7.42 9.43
C GLN A 34 14.15 -7.20 10.66
N GLY A 35 13.71 -7.67 11.84
CA GLY A 35 14.44 -7.48 13.10
C GLY A 35 14.54 -5.99 13.49
N PRO A 36 15.63 -5.59 14.17
CA PRO A 36 15.83 -4.21 14.55
C PRO A 36 16.07 -3.30 13.34
N VAL A 37 15.35 -2.18 13.25
CA VAL A 37 15.43 -1.18 12.17
C VAL A 37 15.96 0.14 12.70
N ASP A 38 16.97 0.70 12.02
CA ASP A 38 17.47 2.06 12.24
C ASP A 38 16.69 3.04 11.34
N TRP A 39 15.55 3.51 11.84
CA TRP A 39 14.63 4.36 11.08
C TRP A 39 15.23 5.70 10.66
N ALA A 40 16.22 6.22 11.37
CA ALA A 40 16.93 7.44 10.98
C ALA A 40 17.73 7.21 9.70
N LYS A 41 18.40 6.04 9.58
CA LYS A 41 19.09 5.66 8.35
C LYS A 41 18.13 5.35 7.22
N VAL A 42 17.00 4.69 7.48
CA VAL A 42 15.95 4.44 6.49
C VAL A 42 15.45 5.76 5.90
N LYS A 43 15.13 6.74 6.74
CA LYS A 43 14.74 8.09 6.27
C LYS A 43 15.85 8.77 5.48
N GLY A 44 17.09 8.68 5.97
CA GLY A 44 18.28 9.21 5.27
C GLY A 44 18.58 8.55 3.92
N ALA A 45 18.07 7.34 3.69
CA ALA A 45 18.16 6.63 2.41
C ALA A 45 17.11 7.06 1.38
N GLY A 46 16.26 8.05 1.70
CA GLY A 46 15.27 8.59 0.77
C GLY A 46 13.89 7.89 0.85
N VAL A 47 13.64 7.08 1.87
CA VAL A 47 12.31 6.54 2.14
C VAL A 47 11.44 7.64 2.76
N ASP A 48 10.24 7.82 2.23
CA ASP A 48 9.33 8.89 2.65
C ASP A 48 8.24 8.43 3.62
N TRP A 49 7.83 7.17 3.49
CA TRP A 49 6.77 6.57 4.30
C TRP A 49 7.08 5.10 4.58
N ALA A 50 6.47 4.56 5.63
CA ALA A 50 6.63 3.16 5.99
C ALA A 50 5.39 2.61 6.66
N TYR A 51 5.16 1.30 6.48
CA TYR A 51 4.19 0.53 7.24
C TYR A 51 4.89 -0.49 8.13
N ALA A 52 4.29 -0.75 9.30
CA ALA A 52 4.76 -1.81 10.20
C ALA A 52 3.61 -2.76 10.54
N LYS A 53 3.89 -4.07 10.51
CA LYS A 53 2.96 -5.10 10.99
C LYS A 53 2.61 -4.82 12.44
N ALA A 54 1.31 -4.72 12.74
CA ALA A 54 0.84 -4.53 14.10
C ALA A 54 0.27 -5.84 14.67
N SER A 55 -0.45 -6.60 13.85
CA SER A 55 -1.12 -7.81 14.30
C SER A 55 -1.44 -8.75 13.14
N GLU A 56 -1.82 -9.99 13.50
CA GLU A 56 -2.26 -11.03 12.59
C GLU A 56 -3.42 -11.80 13.24
N GLY A 57 -4.50 -12.03 12.49
CA GLY A 57 -5.66 -12.75 12.97
C GLY A 57 -6.24 -12.16 14.26
N ASP A 58 -6.88 -12.98 15.03
CA ASP A 58 -7.60 -12.58 16.24
C ASP A 58 -6.72 -12.50 17.51
N THR A 59 -5.48 -13.00 17.48
CA THR A 59 -4.67 -13.16 18.70
C THR A 59 -3.22 -12.71 18.59
N VAL A 60 -2.61 -12.68 17.39
CA VAL A 60 -1.18 -12.44 17.25
C VAL A 60 -0.89 -10.95 17.15
N GLY A 61 -0.02 -10.44 18.03
CA GLY A 61 0.61 -9.11 17.91
C GLY A 61 2.04 -9.23 17.39
N ASP A 62 2.45 -8.32 16.50
CA ASP A 62 3.85 -8.30 16.05
C ASP A 62 4.76 -7.78 17.16
N GLN A 63 5.79 -8.55 17.48
CA GLN A 63 6.69 -8.28 18.62
C GLN A 63 7.55 -7.01 18.43
N THR A 64 7.72 -6.53 17.20
CA THR A 64 8.53 -5.35 16.89
C THR A 64 7.70 -4.07 16.78
N PHE A 65 6.37 -4.18 16.69
CA PHE A 65 5.50 -3.04 16.45
C PHE A 65 5.66 -1.93 17.50
N ALA A 66 5.67 -2.28 18.78
CA ALA A 66 5.79 -1.32 19.87
C ALA A 66 7.10 -0.50 19.81
N THR A 67 8.15 -1.03 19.17
CA THR A 67 9.42 -0.34 18.94
C THR A 67 9.39 0.44 17.64
N ASN A 68 8.90 -0.16 16.54
CA ASN A 68 8.89 0.45 15.23
C ASN A 68 7.95 1.66 15.14
N TRP A 69 6.74 1.54 15.70
CA TRP A 69 5.70 2.54 15.59
C TRP A 69 6.12 3.96 16.04
N PRO A 70 6.62 4.17 17.27
CA PRO A 70 7.11 5.49 17.66
C PRO A 70 8.40 5.90 16.94
N ALA A 71 9.28 4.95 16.61
CA ALA A 71 10.55 5.23 15.96
C ALA A 71 10.40 5.74 14.52
N MET A 72 9.44 5.21 13.74
CA MET A 72 9.10 5.74 12.41
C MET A 72 8.71 7.21 12.47
N LYS A 73 7.84 7.58 13.42
CA LYS A 73 7.42 8.97 13.61
C LYS A 73 8.58 9.87 14.02
N SER A 74 9.40 9.41 14.97
CA SER A 74 10.58 10.16 15.45
C SER A 74 11.61 10.39 14.36
N ALA A 75 11.71 9.49 13.37
CA ALA A 75 12.56 9.64 12.20
C ALA A 75 11.97 10.56 11.12
N GLY A 76 10.73 11.05 11.28
CA GLY A 76 10.06 11.93 10.32
C GLY A 76 9.48 11.21 9.10
N LEU A 77 9.21 9.92 9.23
CA LEU A 77 8.47 9.14 8.23
C LEU A 77 6.96 9.37 8.37
N THR A 78 6.25 9.42 7.26
CA THR A 78 4.79 9.25 7.27
C THR A 78 4.53 7.76 7.49
N ARG A 79 3.88 7.41 8.60
CA ARG A 79 3.78 6.02 9.04
C ARG A 79 2.36 5.47 8.91
N GLY A 80 2.26 4.16 8.69
CA GLY A 80 1.04 3.38 8.75
C GLY A 80 1.25 2.07 9.49
N ALA A 81 0.16 1.42 9.87
CA ALA A 81 0.16 0.10 10.50
C ALA A 81 -0.64 -0.87 9.67
N TYR A 82 -0.22 -2.15 9.60
CA TYR A 82 -0.99 -3.16 8.90
C TYR A 82 -1.38 -4.35 9.76
N HIS A 83 -2.49 -4.95 9.35
CA HIS A 83 -3.04 -6.18 9.91
C HIS A 83 -2.98 -7.28 8.86
N PHE A 84 -2.34 -8.39 9.21
CA PHE A 84 -2.39 -9.59 8.40
C PHE A 84 -3.72 -10.29 8.64
N TYR A 85 -4.60 -10.23 7.64
CA TYR A 85 -5.96 -10.75 7.74
C TYR A 85 -5.98 -12.27 7.61
N VAL A 86 -6.49 -12.95 8.64
CA VAL A 86 -6.68 -14.39 8.63
C VAL A 86 -8.11 -14.72 8.25
N VAL A 87 -8.27 -15.31 7.07
CA VAL A 87 -9.58 -15.75 6.57
C VAL A 87 -10.15 -16.82 7.47
N GLY A 88 -11.36 -16.59 8.00
CA GLY A 88 -12.06 -17.52 8.89
C GLY A 88 -12.03 -17.13 10.36
N ASP A 89 -11.12 -16.24 10.76
CA ASP A 89 -11.20 -15.62 12.08
C ASP A 89 -12.29 -14.54 12.10
N PRO A 90 -13.07 -14.42 13.19
CA PRO A 90 -14.16 -13.45 13.24
C PRO A 90 -13.68 -12.01 13.02
N PRO A 91 -14.32 -11.21 12.12
CA PRO A 91 -13.90 -9.84 11.84
C PRO A 91 -13.79 -8.93 13.06
N LYS A 92 -14.70 -9.09 14.03
CA LYS A 92 -14.70 -8.31 15.29
C LYS A 92 -13.52 -8.64 16.19
N ASP A 93 -13.10 -9.90 16.23
CA ASP A 93 -11.99 -10.33 17.05
C ASP A 93 -10.66 -9.86 16.42
N GLN A 94 -10.53 -9.92 15.08
CA GLN A 94 -9.41 -9.32 14.36
C GLN A 94 -9.34 -7.79 14.56
N LEU A 95 -10.49 -7.09 14.53
CA LEU A 95 -10.52 -5.66 14.87
C LEU A 95 -10.02 -5.42 16.30
N ALA A 96 -10.52 -6.18 17.27
CA ALA A 96 -10.12 -6.04 18.67
C ALA A 96 -8.62 -6.26 18.84
N ASN A 97 -8.05 -7.26 18.15
CA ASN A 97 -6.62 -7.49 18.13
C ASN A 97 -5.84 -6.30 17.54
N PHE A 98 -6.24 -5.80 16.36
CA PHE A 98 -5.55 -4.68 15.73
C PHE A 98 -5.62 -3.40 16.57
N THR A 99 -6.82 -3.03 17.05
CA THR A 99 -7.03 -1.80 17.83
C THR A 99 -6.39 -1.81 19.22
N LYS A 100 -6.07 -2.98 19.75
CA LYS A 100 -5.27 -3.13 20.98
C LYS A 100 -3.84 -2.61 20.80
N HIS A 101 -3.29 -2.70 19.59
CA HIS A 101 -1.92 -2.33 19.29
C HIS A 101 -1.80 -0.95 18.65
N VAL A 102 -2.80 -0.52 17.88
CA VAL A 102 -2.74 0.65 17.01
C VAL A 102 -3.65 1.76 17.50
N THR A 103 -3.06 2.90 17.85
CA THR A 103 -3.75 4.18 17.99
C THR A 103 -3.21 5.10 16.91
N LEU A 104 -4.09 5.55 16.00
CA LEU A 104 -3.73 6.49 14.95
C LEU A 104 -3.82 7.93 15.45
N GLU A 105 -2.88 8.75 15.02
CA GLU A 105 -2.83 10.18 15.28
C GLU A 105 -3.00 10.95 13.96
N PRO A 106 -3.36 12.25 14.02
CA PRO A 106 -3.38 13.08 12.82
C PRO A 106 -2.08 13.00 12.03
N GLY A 107 -2.20 12.71 10.72
CA GLY A 107 -1.08 12.52 9.81
C GLY A 107 -0.58 11.08 9.68
N ASP A 108 -1.03 10.14 10.52
CA ASP A 108 -0.78 8.71 10.31
C ASP A 108 -1.61 8.20 9.12
N LEU A 109 -1.05 7.28 8.36
CA LEU A 109 -1.72 6.66 7.20
C LEU A 109 -2.84 5.72 7.66
N PRO A 110 -3.82 5.44 6.78
CA PRO A 110 -4.92 4.52 7.09
C PRO A 110 -4.40 3.13 7.45
N PRO A 111 -5.15 2.33 8.20
CA PRO A 111 -4.84 0.92 8.37
C PRO A 111 -4.73 0.23 7.01
N MET A 112 -3.74 -0.63 6.84
CA MET A 112 -3.67 -1.53 5.70
C MET A 112 -4.09 -2.93 6.14
N VAL A 113 -4.89 -3.58 5.32
CA VAL A 113 -5.36 -4.95 5.50
C VAL A 113 -4.67 -5.82 4.46
N ASP A 114 -3.82 -6.71 4.92
CA ASP A 114 -3.05 -7.65 4.12
C ASP A 114 -3.86 -8.92 3.89
N VAL A 115 -4.31 -9.12 2.63
CA VAL A 115 -5.23 -10.19 2.23
C VAL A 115 -4.56 -11.06 1.18
N GLU A 116 -3.80 -12.08 1.63
CA GLU A 116 -3.02 -12.93 0.73
C GLU A 116 -3.11 -14.43 1.00
N ARG A 117 -3.69 -14.83 2.13
CA ARG A 117 -3.89 -16.23 2.47
C ARG A 117 -5.35 -16.61 2.42
N LYS A 118 -5.61 -17.77 1.84
CA LYS A 118 -6.95 -18.31 1.69
C LYS A 118 -7.18 -19.46 2.64
N GLN A 119 -8.36 -19.57 3.10
CA GLN A 119 -9.26 -20.71 3.26
C GLN A 119 -10.36 -20.30 4.23
N HIS A 120 -11.53 -20.01 3.68
CA HIS A 120 -12.71 -19.84 4.52
C HIS A 120 -13.45 -21.19 4.60
N PRO A 121 -13.70 -21.73 5.80
CA PRO A 121 -14.37 -23.03 5.97
C PRO A 121 -15.78 -23.04 5.36
N GLN A 122 -16.43 -21.88 5.26
CA GLN A 122 -17.77 -21.69 4.68
C GLN A 122 -17.75 -21.21 3.23
N GLY A 123 -16.58 -21.13 2.58
CA GLY A 123 -16.45 -20.82 1.17
C GLY A 123 -16.34 -19.33 0.83
N ARG A 124 -16.28 -19.04 -0.49
CA ARG A 124 -15.97 -17.71 -1.06
C ARG A 124 -16.94 -16.61 -0.61
N THR A 125 -18.24 -16.91 -0.56
CA THR A 125 -19.26 -15.90 -0.17
C THR A 125 -19.07 -15.42 1.25
N ALA A 126 -18.79 -16.32 2.19
CA ALA A 126 -18.51 -15.95 3.57
C ALA A 126 -17.21 -15.14 3.66
N MET A 127 -16.16 -15.54 2.94
CA MET A 127 -14.88 -14.82 2.89
C MET A 127 -15.04 -13.37 2.43
N ILE A 128 -15.85 -13.14 1.39
CA ILE A 128 -16.14 -11.78 0.87
C ILE A 128 -16.92 -10.98 1.92
N ALA A 129 -17.94 -11.58 2.54
CA ALA A 129 -18.76 -10.91 3.55
C ALA A 129 -17.96 -10.52 4.79
N ASP A 130 -17.11 -11.41 5.28
CA ASP A 130 -16.27 -11.16 6.46
C ASP A 130 -15.23 -10.08 6.21
N LEU A 131 -14.60 -10.06 5.02
CA LEU A 131 -13.67 -8.99 4.67
C LEU A 131 -14.38 -7.63 4.56
N HIS A 132 -15.59 -7.58 3.99
CA HIS A 132 -16.40 -6.36 3.99
C HIS A 132 -16.74 -5.88 5.40
N GLU A 133 -17.12 -6.80 6.29
CA GLU A 133 -17.38 -6.47 7.69
C GLU A 133 -16.11 -5.90 8.35
N PHE A 134 -14.97 -6.56 8.21
CA PHE A 134 -13.72 -6.11 8.82
C PHE A 134 -13.29 -4.71 8.34
N LEU A 135 -13.31 -4.47 7.03
CA LEU A 135 -12.98 -3.17 6.44
C LEU A 135 -13.93 -2.07 6.90
N SER A 136 -15.24 -2.40 7.01
CA SER A 136 -16.24 -1.45 7.51
C SER A 136 -16.03 -1.12 8.98
N LEU A 137 -15.70 -2.10 9.80
CA LEU A 137 -15.37 -1.92 11.22
C LEU A 137 -14.12 -1.06 11.42
N LEU A 138 -13.06 -1.29 10.65
CA LEU A 138 -11.85 -0.45 10.67
C LEU A 138 -12.16 1.00 10.28
N LYS A 139 -12.93 1.19 9.19
CA LYS A 139 -13.35 2.52 8.76
C LYS A 139 -14.17 3.25 9.81
N ALA A 140 -15.10 2.55 10.46
CA ALA A 140 -15.92 3.12 11.52
C ALA A 140 -15.08 3.50 12.76
N HIS A 141 -14.07 2.68 13.10
CA HIS A 141 -13.22 2.91 14.27
C HIS A 141 -12.24 4.08 14.09
N TYR A 142 -11.55 4.14 12.92
CA TYR A 142 -10.50 5.14 12.68
C TYR A 142 -10.95 6.37 11.90
N GLY A 143 -12.16 6.36 11.34
CA GLY A 143 -12.68 7.49 10.56
C GLY A 143 -12.03 7.69 9.18
N VAL A 144 -11.16 6.80 8.76
CA VAL A 144 -10.47 6.82 7.45
C VAL A 144 -10.70 5.52 6.70
N THR A 145 -10.66 5.57 5.37
CA THR A 145 -10.86 4.38 4.54
C THR A 145 -9.60 3.51 4.57
N PRO A 146 -9.68 2.23 5.01
CA PRO A 146 -8.55 1.31 4.99
C PRO A 146 -8.01 1.06 3.59
N ILE A 147 -6.75 0.63 3.49
CA ILE A 147 -6.12 0.19 2.26
C ILE A 147 -6.19 -1.35 2.20
N VAL A 148 -6.50 -1.90 1.03
CA VAL A 148 -6.46 -3.35 0.79
C VAL A 148 -5.17 -3.70 0.09
N TYR A 149 -4.35 -4.56 0.73
CA TYR A 149 -3.16 -5.15 0.11
C TYR A 149 -3.48 -6.55 -0.36
N THR A 150 -3.00 -6.89 -1.56
CA THR A 150 -3.15 -8.24 -2.11
C THR A 150 -2.26 -8.48 -3.33
N GLU A 151 -2.15 -9.75 -3.74
CA GLU A 151 -1.56 -10.17 -5.01
C GLU A 151 -2.62 -10.38 -6.09
N PRO A 152 -2.35 -10.02 -7.38
CA PRO A 152 -3.32 -10.16 -8.46
C PRO A 152 -3.82 -11.60 -8.65
N ALA A 153 -2.92 -12.59 -8.56
CA ALA A 153 -3.28 -13.99 -8.75
C ALA A 153 -4.22 -14.49 -7.66
N PHE A 154 -3.91 -14.15 -6.42
CA PHE A 154 -4.71 -14.54 -5.27
C PHE A 154 -6.09 -13.87 -5.30
N TRP A 155 -6.13 -12.55 -5.49
CA TRP A 155 -7.37 -11.78 -5.48
C TRP A 155 -8.33 -12.22 -6.59
N ASN A 156 -7.85 -12.26 -7.83
CA ASN A 156 -8.67 -12.59 -8.99
C ASN A 156 -9.28 -14.01 -8.92
N ALA A 157 -8.62 -14.93 -8.20
CA ALA A 157 -9.14 -16.29 -7.99
C ALA A 157 -10.18 -16.37 -6.87
N ASN A 158 -10.14 -15.48 -5.87
CA ASN A 158 -10.87 -15.65 -4.61
C ASN A 158 -11.88 -14.54 -4.31
N PHE A 159 -11.73 -13.35 -4.86
CA PHE A 159 -12.60 -12.20 -4.57
C PHE A 159 -13.33 -11.70 -5.83
N ASP A 160 -14.18 -10.73 -5.66
CA ASP A 160 -14.93 -10.06 -6.74
C ASP A 160 -14.61 -8.56 -6.79
N GLY A 161 -15.36 -7.82 -7.62
CA GLY A 161 -15.15 -6.39 -7.82
C GLY A 161 -15.77 -5.48 -6.76
N SER A 162 -16.32 -5.99 -5.67
CA SER A 162 -17.09 -5.21 -4.70
C SER A 162 -16.24 -4.35 -3.75
N PHE A 163 -14.92 -4.39 -3.88
CA PHE A 163 -13.97 -3.67 -3.01
C PHE A 163 -13.35 -2.42 -3.66
N SER A 164 -13.85 -1.99 -4.82
CA SER A 164 -13.29 -0.87 -5.59
C SER A 164 -13.27 0.48 -4.86
N ASP A 165 -14.05 0.63 -3.80
CA ASP A 165 -14.10 1.85 -2.98
C ASP A 165 -12.91 1.99 -2.02
N TYR A 166 -12.10 0.94 -1.88
CA TYR A 166 -10.89 0.94 -1.06
C TYR A 166 -9.66 1.19 -1.92
N PRO A 167 -8.66 1.97 -1.45
CA PRO A 167 -7.37 2.06 -2.14
C PRO A 167 -6.72 0.69 -2.26
N LEU A 168 -6.16 0.39 -3.44
CA LEU A 168 -5.45 -0.87 -3.69
C LEU A 168 -3.95 -0.71 -3.47
N TRP A 169 -3.39 -1.57 -2.64
CA TRP A 169 -1.96 -1.84 -2.57
C TRP A 169 -1.70 -3.22 -3.18
N VAL A 170 -1.11 -3.25 -4.36
CA VAL A 170 -0.87 -4.48 -5.10
C VAL A 170 0.57 -4.93 -4.94
N ALA A 171 0.77 -6.23 -4.69
CA ALA A 171 2.10 -6.85 -4.70
C ALA A 171 2.29 -7.67 -5.98
N GLU A 172 3.28 -7.31 -6.76
CA GLU A 172 3.73 -8.11 -7.90
C GLU A 172 5.17 -7.75 -8.27
N TYR A 173 6.04 -8.74 -8.32
CA TYR A 173 7.48 -8.56 -8.43
C TYR A 173 8.02 -8.93 -9.81
N GLY A 174 9.14 -8.30 -10.20
CA GLY A 174 9.83 -8.64 -11.44
C GLY A 174 9.08 -8.27 -12.73
N VAL A 175 8.09 -7.39 -12.64
CA VAL A 175 7.28 -6.91 -13.77
C VAL A 175 7.47 -5.40 -13.99
N ARG A 176 7.09 -4.90 -15.15
CA ARG A 176 7.14 -3.45 -15.46
C ARG A 176 5.95 -2.69 -14.88
N ALA A 177 4.85 -3.37 -14.69
CA ALA A 177 3.63 -2.87 -14.06
C ALA A 177 2.83 -4.06 -13.55
N PRO A 178 2.09 -3.91 -12.42
CA PRO A 178 1.28 -4.99 -11.90
C PRO A 178 0.11 -5.32 -12.83
N ARG A 179 -0.28 -6.61 -12.83
CA ARG A 179 -1.45 -7.08 -13.54
C ARG A 179 -2.74 -6.47 -12.97
N PRO A 180 -3.81 -6.37 -13.77
CA PRO A 180 -5.10 -5.92 -13.28
C PRO A 180 -5.62 -6.78 -12.13
N VAL A 181 -6.18 -6.11 -11.13
CA VAL A 181 -6.85 -6.73 -9.97
C VAL A 181 -8.35 -6.48 -10.12
N THR A 182 -9.15 -7.53 -10.04
CA THR A 182 -10.61 -7.46 -10.21
C THR A 182 -11.24 -6.46 -9.25
N GLY A 183 -11.99 -5.50 -9.81
CA GLY A 183 -12.65 -4.41 -9.07
C GLY A 183 -11.92 -3.07 -9.19
N TRP A 184 -10.63 -3.03 -9.45
CA TRP A 184 -9.90 -1.78 -9.56
C TRP A 184 -9.47 -1.45 -11.00
N THR A 185 -9.49 -0.18 -11.33
CA THR A 185 -9.01 0.33 -12.63
C THR A 185 -7.50 0.67 -12.60
N GLY A 186 -6.88 0.61 -11.42
CA GLY A 186 -5.47 0.89 -11.20
C GLY A 186 -5.10 0.70 -9.73
N TRP A 187 -3.83 0.83 -9.45
CA TRP A 187 -3.29 0.71 -8.10
C TRP A 187 -3.02 2.09 -7.46
N THR A 188 -3.05 2.13 -6.15
CA THR A 188 -2.67 3.29 -5.32
C THR A 188 -1.23 3.13 -4.82
N ILE A 189 -0.88 1.93 -4.35
CA ILE A 189 0.46 1.54 -3.92
C ILE A 189 0.84 0.24 -4.64
N TRP A 190 2.10 0.13 -5.00
CA TRP A 190 2.67 -1.07 -5.60
C TRP A 190 3.90 -1.53 -4.83
N GLN A 191 3.82 -2.69 -4.21
CA GLN A 191 4.97 -3.41 -3.67
C GLN A 191 5.64 -4.13 -4.84
N HIS A 192 6.77 -3.57 -5.28
CA HIS A 192 7.43 -4.01 -6.51
C HIS A 192 8.62 -4.93 -6.28
N SER A 193 9.02 -5.12 -5.01
CA SER A 193 10.11 -6.02 -4.63
C SER A 193 9.93 -6.51 -3.19
N GLU A 194 10.22 -7.79 -2.96
CA GLU A 194 10.31 -8.45 -1.64
C GLU A 194 11.78 -8.67 -1.19
N SER A 195 12.73 -8.18 -1.94
CA SER A 195 14.16 -8.45 -1.74
C SER A 195 15.02 -7.18 -1.79
N GLY A 196 14.41 -6.05 -1.45
CA GLY A 196 15.07 -4.76 -1.42
C GLY A 196 16.18 -4.67 -0.39
N LYS A 197 17.03 -3.65 -0.56
CA LYS A 197 18.09 -3.31 0.40
C LYS A 197 17.99 -1.82 0.71
N VAL A 198 17.72 -1.51 1.97
CA VAL A 198 17.61 -0.13 2.46
C VAL A 198 18.59 0.05 3.62
N LEU A 199 19.33 1.16 3.60
CA LEU A 199 20.24 1.47 4.69
C LEU A 199 19.46 1.62 6.00
N GLY A 200 19.86 0.88 7.03
CA GLY A 200 19.14 0.84 8.30
C GLY A 200 18.34 -0.44 8.52
N ILE A 201 18.18 -1.29 7.48
CA ILE A 201 17.57 -2.62 7.56
C ILE A 201 18.61 -3.64 7.11
N ASN A 202 18.85 -4.66 7.92
CA ASN A 202 19.94 -5.62 7.70
C ASN A 202 19.52 -6.88 6.93
N THR A 203 18.24 -7.06 6.72
CA THR A 203 17.62 -8.17 5.96
C THR A 203 17.04 -7.66 4.66
N PRO A 204 16.62 -8.51 3.72
CA PRO A 204 15.75 -8.12 2.63
C PRO A 204 14.48 -7.44 3.17
N VAL A 205 13.99 -6.45 2.45
CA VAL A 205 12.81 -5.64 2.81
C VAL A 205 11.97 -5.35 1.58
N ASP A 206 10.67 -5.24 1.81
CA ASP A 206 9.71 -4.88 0.80
C ASP A 206 9.87 -3.42 0.37
N LEU A 207 9.86 -3.20 -0.95
CA LEU A 207 9.98 -1.86 -1.55
C LEU A 207 8.69 -1.50 -2.26
N ASP A 208 8.20 -0.29 -1.94
CA ASP A 208 6.92 0.20 -2.36
C ASP A 208 7.00 1.51 -3.10
N HIS A 209 6.10 1.67 -4.05
CA HIS A 209 5.81 2.93 -4.71
C HIS A 209 4.37 3.36 -4.46
N PHE A 210 4.20 4.54 -3.91
CA PHE A 210 2.90 5.23 -3.97
C PHE A 210 2.80 6.01 -5.28
N LYS A 211 1.64 5.92 -5.95
CA LYS A 211 1.34 6.62 -7.19
C LYS A 211 0.96 8.07 -6.93
N GLY A 212 1.94 8.93 -6.87
CA GLY A 212 1.79 10.35 -6.59
C GLY A 212 2.91 10.92 -5.74
N THR A 213 2.74 12.16 -5.33
CA THR A 213 3.64 12.86 -4.41
C THR A 213 3.39 12.45 -2.96
N LEU A 214 4.34 12.73 -2.07
CA LEU A 214 4.14 12.58 -0.63
C LEU A 214 2.94 13.39 -0.11
N GLN A 215 2.65 14.53 -0.73
CA GLN A 215 1.46 15.31 -0.39
C GLN A 215 0.17 14.60 -0.80
N ASP A 216 0.17 13.90 -1.93
CA ASP A 216 -1.00 13.11 -2.35
C ASP A 216 -1.21 11.90 -1.42
N LEU A 217 -0.14 11.24 -0.99
CA LEU A 217 -0.21 10.17 0.01
C LEU A 217 -0.81 10.68 1.33
N LYS A 218 -0.39 11.86 1.79
CA LYS A 218 -0.93 12.48 3.03
C LYS A 218 -2.41 12.85 2.95
N LYS A 219 -3.02 12.95 1.78
CA LYS A 219 -4.48 13.12 1.66
C LYS A 219 -5.27 11.89 2.09
N LEU A 220 -4.63 10.70 2.13
CA LEU A 220 -5.24 9.48 2.66
C LEU A 220 -5.17 9.43 4.18
N ALA A 221 -4.26 10.18 4.81
CA ALA A 221 -3.96 10.12 6.23
C ALA A 221 -5.13 10.59 7.11
N VAL A 222 -5.05 10.22 8.40
CA VAL A 222 -5.97 10.73 9.43
C VAL A 222 -5.94 12.25 9.41
N PRO A 223 -7.09 12.93 9.23
CA PRO A 223 -7.13 14.39 9.15
C PRO A 223 -6.69 15.03 10.46
N GLY A 224 -5.99 16.17 10.35
CA GLY A 224 -5.80 17.08 11.47
C GLY A 224 -7.14 17.70 11.85
N GLY A 225 -7.46 17.73 13.12
CA GLY A 225 -8.64 18.42 13.63
C GLY A 225 -8.56 19.93 13.40
#